data_40b28722632e27b73ebb91198d44adfd
#
_entry.id   40b28722632e27b73ebb91198d44adfd
#
_cell.length_a   1.000
_cell.length_b   1.000
_cell.length_c   1.000
_cell.angle_alpha   90.00
_cell.angle_beta   90.00
_cell.angle_gamma   90.00
#
_symmetry.space_group_name_H-M   'P 1'
#
loop_
_entity.id
_entity.type
_entity.pdbx_description
1 polymer ?
#
loop_
_entity_poly.entity_id
_entity_poly.type
_entity_poly.pdbx_seq_one_letter_code
_entity_poly.pdbx_strand_id
1 'polypeptide(L)'
;MTRLVRDLMTPGVMTCAPNTSLGKVAKLLAERRVHALFVVDRGGKPLGVITDFDLLAGEWLSEDAESLLVMRGLTAAEMMSSPVATIEASEQANEAACQMLNEQIRRLLVTEKGRPVGVISVSDFIHEVAKSWPVGRDTVSDVMSDCYLVCRDKTPIRAAANAMEATGWRSVVVVSATGKPLGIFSGLDLLGFDCEKTFPDDMLVTDVMHPALSIAMDASLHEAAQMMIENHHHRLLVLDPGDPDALPLGVISSYDIVVEMARPGSVWQQV
;
A
#
# COMPACT_ATOMS: atom_id res chain seq x y z
N MET A 1 -27.13 -0.71 8.48
CA MET A 1 -27.14 -1.93 7.60
C MET A 1 -25.71 -2.41 7.49
N THR A 2 -25.47 -3.67 7.75
CA THR A 2 -24.15 -4.26 7.66
C THR A 2 -23.68 -4.27 6.20
N ARG A 3 -22.55 -3.64 5.90
CA ARG A 3 -21.94 -3.62 4.56
C ARG A 3 -21.35 -4.98 4.23
N LEU A 4 -21.64 -5.50 3.06
CA LEU A 4 -21.05 -6.73 2.55
C LEU A 4 -19.82 -6.44 1.70
N VAL A 5 -18.94 -7.43 1.57
CA VAL A 5 -17.74 -7.34 0.72
C VAL A 5 -18.09 -6.91 -0.71
N ARG A 6 -19.17 -7.45 -1.28
CA ARG A 6 -19.65 -7.08 -2.62
C ARG A 6 -20.01 -5.61 -2.79
N ASP A 7 -20.38 -4.93 -1.70
CA ASP A 7 -20.81 -3.52 -1.74
C ASP A 7 -19.60 -2.56 -1.80
N LEU A 8 -18.44 -3.04 -1.33
CA LEU A 8 -17.20 -2.26 -1.27
C LEU A 8 -16.19 -2.66 -2.34
N MET A 9 -16.14 -3.93 -2.73
CA MET A 9 -15.12 -4.46 -3.64
C MET A 9 -15.06 -3.72 -4.97
N THR A 10 -13.87 -3.65 -5.55
CA THR A 10 -13.69 -3.31 -6.96
C THR A 10 -14.00 -4.54 -7.81
N PRO A 11 -15.01 -4.49 -8.71
CA PRO A 11 -15.36 -5.62 -9.55
C PRO A 11 -14.30 -5.89 -10.63
N GLY A 12 -14.14 -7.17 -10.97
CA GLY A 12 -13.12 -7.63 -11.91
C GLY A 12 -11.77 -7.88 -11.24
N VAL A 13 -10.96 -8.70 -11.90
CA VAL A 13 -9.65 -9.13 -11.39
C VAL A 13 -8.61 -8.95 -12.46
N MET A 14 -7.56 -8.17 -12.14
CA MET A 14 -6.40 -8.05 -13.03
C MET A 14 -5.50 -9.27 -12.85
N THR A 15 -5.23 -9.96 -13.94
CA THR A 15 -4.53 -11.26 -13.90
C THR A 15 -3.32 -11.29 -14.82
N CYS A 16 -2.39 -12.21 -14.51
CA CYS A 16 -1.33 -12.64 -15.41
C CYS A 16 -1.15 -14.15 -15.38
N ALA A 17 -0.45 -14.69 -16.37
CA ALA A 17 -0.09 -16.10 -16.39
C ALA A 17 1.12 -16.40 -15.48
N PRO A 18 1.28 -17.64 -14.98
CA PRO A 18 2.39 -18.02 -14.11
C PRO A 18 3.77 -17.77 -14.73
N ASN A 19 3.88 -17.94 -16.04
CA ASN A 19 5.12 -17.74 -16.79
C ASN A 19 5.30 -16.30 -17.31
N THR A 20 4.55 -15.32 -16.82
CA THR A 20 4.75 -13.90 -17.15
C THR A 20 6.03 -13.43 -16.47
N SER A 21 6.97 -12.85 -17.22
CA SER A 21 8.20 -12.30 -16.67
C SER A 21 7.94 -11.11 -15.75
N LEU A 22 8.79 -10.90 -14.73
CA LEU A 22 8.65 -9.79 -13.79
C LEU A 22 8.70 -8.44 -14.48
N GLY A 23 9.53 -8.27 -15.51
CA GLY A 23 9.55 -7.04 -16.32
C GLY A 23 8.20 -6.74 -16.97
N LYS A 24 7.49 -7.79 -17.45
CA LYS A 24 6.12 -7.62 -17.97
C LYS A 24 5.09 -7.37 -16.87
N VAL A 25 5.26 -7.99 -15.69
CA VAL A 25 4.42 -7.73 -14.52
C VAL A 25 4.54 -6.26 -14.11
N ALA A 26 5.77 -5.74 -13.95
CA ALA A 26 6.04 -4.34 -13.62
C ALA A 26 5.36 -3.38 -14.62
N LYS A 27 5.52 -3.65 -15.92
CA LYS A 27 4.87 -2.88 -16.97
C LYS A 27 3.35 -2.88 -16.86
N LEU A 28 2.73 -4.03 -16.60
CA LEU A 28 1.28 -4.15 -16.44
C LEU A 28 0.77 -3.39 -15.20
N LEU A 29 1.49 -3.46 -14.07
CA LEU A 29 1.14 -2.71 -12.86
C LEU A 29 1.18 -1.20 -13.11
N ALA A 30 2.24 -0.72 -13.76
CA ALA A 30 2.41 0.70 -14.10
C ALA A 30 1.36 1.19 -15.10
N GLU A 31 1.17 0.49 -16.23
CA GLU A 31 0.22 0.88 -17.28
C GLU A 31 -1.24 0.88 -16.80
N ARG A 32 -1.59 -0.08 -15.95
CA ARG A 32 -2.94 -0.23 -15.42
C ARG A 32 -3.18 0.54 -14.12
N ARG A 33 -2.11 1.13 -13.56
CA ARG A 33 -2.14 1.83 -12.28
C ARG A 33 -2.74 0.98 -11.15
N VAL A 34 -2.32 -0.28 -11.09
CA VAL A 34 -2.74 -1.24 -10.07
C VAL A 34 -1.55 -1.71 -9.26
N HIS A 35 -1.79 -2.08 -8.00
CA HIS A 35 -0.75 -2.49 -7.05
C HIS A 35 -0.56 -4.01 -6.98
N ALA A 36 -1.35 -4.78 -7.72
CA ALA A 36 -1.23 -6.23 -7.75
C ALA A 36 -1.84 -6.84 -9.01
N LEU A 37 -1.30 -7.99 -9.39
CA LEU A 37 -1.89 -8.91 -10.36
C LEU A 37 -2.11 -10.26 -9.68
N PHE A 38 -3.23 -10.90 -9.96
CA PHE A 38 -3.47 -12.26 -9.55
C PHE A 38 -2.92 -13.21 -10.61
N VAL A 39 -2.11 -14.17 -10.17
CA VAL A 39 -1.53 -15.19 -11.05
C VAL A 39 -2.55 -16.31 -11.18
N VAL A 40 -2.97 -16.60 -12.41
CA VAL A 40 -4.01 -17.60 -12.67
C VAL A 40 -3.50 -18.65 -13.65
N ASP A 41 -3.96 -19.88 -13.49
CA ASP A 41 -3.70 -20.96 -14.44
C ASP A 41 -4.53 -20.79 -15.73
N ARG A 42 -4.36 -21.71 -16.68
CA ARG A 42 -5.10 -21.69 -17.95
C ARG A 42 -6.61 -21.86 -17.78
N GLY A 43 -7.06 -22.40 -16.67
CA GLY A 43 -8.47 -22.56 -16.32
C GLY A 43 -9.06 -21.35 -15.59
N GLY A 44 -8.23 -20.33 -15.29
CA GLY A 44 -8.63 -19.15 -14.52
C GLY A 44 -8.60 -19.38 -13.00
N LYS A 45 -8.04 -20.49 -12.52
CA LYS A 45 -7.89 -20.75 -11.07
C LYS A 45 -6.77 -19.89 -10.52
N PRO A 46 -7.01 -19.13 -9.44
CA PRO A 46 -6.00 -18.35 -8.75
C PRO A 46 -4.90 -19.24 -8.15
N LEU A 47 -3.65 -18.91 -8.42
CA LEU A 47 -2.47 -19.60 -7.93
C LEU A 47 -1.73 -18.76 -6.88
N GLY A 48 -1.64 -17.44 -7.10
CA GLY A 48 -0.91 -16.53 -6.25
C GLY A 48 -1.26 -15.07 -6.55
N VAL A 49 -0.63 -14.18 -5.84
CA VAL A 49 -0.70 -12.72 -6.07
C VAL A 49 0.71 -12.16 -6.13
N ILE A 50 0.95 -11.25 -7.06
CA ILE A 50 2.21 -10.52 -7.17
C ILE A 50 1.91 -9.02 -7.09
N THR A 51 2.68 -8.31 -6.28
CA THR A 51 2.46 -6.90 -5.96
C THR A 51 3.65 -6.04 -6.38
N ASP A 52 3.45 -4.73 -6.39
CA ASP A 52 4.51 -3.73 -6.51
C ASP A 52 5.64 -3.96 -5.48
N PHE A 53 5.31 -4.38 -4.26
CA PHE A 53 6.28 -4.61 -3.19
C PHE A 53 7.16 -5.85 -3.47
N ASP A 54 6.61 -6.90 -4.05
CA ASP A 54 7.38 -8.09 -4.44
C ASP A 54 8.40 -7.75 -5.54
N LEU A 55 8.03 -6.86 -6.46
CA LEU A 55 8.94 -6.37 -7.50
C LEU A 55 10.08 -5.55 -6.92
N LEU A 56 9.78 -4.69 -5.94
CA LEU A 56 10.81 -3.89 -5.28
C LEU A 56 11.87 -4.75 -4.65
N ALA A 57 11.50 -5.73 -3.85
CA ALA A 57 12.44 -6.65 -3.20
C ALA A 57 13.36 -7.33 -4.24
N GLY A 58 12.82 -7.68 -5.42
CA GLY A 58 13.59 -8.32 -6.49
C GLY A 58 14.47 -7.37 -7.31
N GLU A 59 13.93 -6.26 -7.81
CA GLU A 59 14.63 -5.41 -8.78
C GLU A 59 15.61 -4.43 -8.14
N TRP A 60 15.36 -4.00 -6.91
CA TRP A 60 16.09 -2.90 -6.26
C TRP A 60 17.28 -3.33 -5.42
N LEU A 61 17.33 -4.58 -5.01
CA LEU A 61 18.46 -5.13 -4.26
C LEU A 61 19.59 -5.61 -5.16
N SER A 62 19.37 -5.68 -6.45
CA SER A 62 20.38 -6.10 -7.40
C SER A 62 21.46 -5.04 -7.56
N GLU A 63 22.69 -5.39 -7.23
CA GLU A 63 23.86 -4.48 -7.25
C GLU A 63 24.42 -4.25 -8.66
N ASP A 64 24.04 -5.08 -9.63
CA ASP A 64 24.57 -4.99 -10.99
C ASP A 64 23.50 -5.23 -12.07
N ALA A 65 23.82 -4.76 -13.29
CA ALA A 65 22.89 -4.85 -14.43
C ALA A 65 22.61 -6.30 -14.87
N GLU A 66 23.53 -7.24 -14.63
CA GLU A 66 23.39 -8.65 -14.99
C GLU A 66 22.40 -9.33 -14.04
N SER A 67 22.56 -9.11 -12.74
CA SER A 67 21.60 -9.58 -11.72
C SER A 67 20.20 -9.00 -11.97
N LEU A 68 20.11 -7.73 -12.34
CA LEU A 68 18.84 -7.09 -12.68
C LEU A 68 18.16 -7.73 -13.91
N LEU A 69 18.94 -8.08 -14.93
CA LEU A 69 18.43 -8.81 -16.10
C LEU A 69 17.91 -10.20 -15.74
N VAL A 70 18.64 -10.92 -14.86
CA VAL A 70 18.21 -12.22 -14.36
C VAL A 70 16.89 -12.08 -13.60
N MET A 71 16.79 -11.11 -12.68
CA MET A 71 15.57 -10.85 -11.91
C MET A 71 14.37 -10.51 -12.80
N ARG A 72 14.57 -9.67 -13.81
CA ARG A 72 13.50 -9.36 -14.79
C ARG A 72 13.04 -10.55 -15.61
N GLY A 73 13.92 -11.53 -15.78
CA GLY A 73 13.63 -12.80 -16.45
C GLY A 73 12.85 -13.78 -15.60
N LEU A 74 12.87 -13.66 -14.27
CA LEU A 74 12.05 -14.48 -13.38
C LEU A 74 10.57 -14.34 -13.72
N THR A 75 9.82 -15.37 -13.41
CA THR A 75 8.39 -15.45 -13.71
C THR A 75 7.55 -15.03 -12.52
N ALA A 76 6.30 -14.66 -12.77
CA ALA A 76 5.33 -14.36 -11.72
C ALA A 76 5.18 -15.51 -10.73
N ALA A 77 5.23 -16.77 -11.20
CA ALA A 77 5.13 -17.95 -10.35
C ALA A 77 6.30 -18.12 -9.38
N GLU A 78 7.50 -17.63 -9.74
CA GLU A 78 8.68 -17.71 -8.89
C GLU A 78 8.69 -16.66 -7.77
N MET A 79 7.95 -15.55 -7.95
CA MET A 79 7.95 -14.43 -7.02
C MET A 79 6.59 -14.18 -6.33
N MET A 80 5.52 -14.80 -6.80
CA MET A 80 4.18 -14.61 -6.22
C MET A 80 4.09 -15.12 -4.78
N SER A 81 3.31 -14.41 -3.96
CA SER A 81 2.82 -14.95 -2.69
C SER A 81 1.71 -15.97 -2.95
N SER A 82 1.78 -17.14 -2.33
CA SER A 82 0.83 -18.25 -2.50
C SER A 82 0.64 -18.98 -1.16
N PRO A 83 -0.58 -19.48 -0.83
CA PRO A 83 -1.82 -19.38 -1.61
C PRO A 83 -2.43 -17.98 -1.62
N VAL A 84 -3.37 -17.73 -2.53
CA VAL A 84 -4.14 -16.48 -2.56
C VAL A 84 -5.13 -16.44 -1.40
N ALA A 85 -5.10 -15.38 -0.60
CA ALA A 85 -6.12 -15.12 0.40
C ALA A 85 -7.43 -14.70 -0.30
N THR A 86 -8.53 -15.35 0.07
CA THR A 86 -9.84 -15.15 -0.55
C THR A 86 -10.91 -14.86 0.47
N ILE A 87 -11.97 -14.18 0.05
CA ILE A 87 -13.18 -13.95 0.84
C ILE A 87 -14.43 -14.07 -0.05
N GLU A 88 -15.55 -14.57 0.48
CA GLU A 88 -16.80 -14.61 -0.27
C GLU A 88 -17.47 -13.23 -0.33
N ALA A 89 -18.06 -12.91 -1.48
CA ALA A 89 -18.73 -11.63 -1.72
C ALA A 89 -19.91 -11.37 -0.78
N SER A 90 -20.46 -12.42 -0.17
CA SER A 90 -21.56 -12.35 0.81
C SER A 90 -21.11 -12.12 2.24
N GLU A 91 -19.80 -12.20 2.53
CA GLU A 91 -19.29 -11.94 3.87
C GLU A 91 -19.39 -10.46 4.23
N GLN A 92 -19.28 -10.16 5.51
CA GLN A 92 -19.30 -8.78 6.00
C GLN A 92 -17.97 -8.08 5.69
N ALA A 93 -18.02 -6.79 5.42
CA ALA A 93 -16.81 -6.03 5.11
C ALA A 93 -15.81 -5.97 6.28
N ASN A 94 -16.31 -5.97 7.54
CA ASN A 94 -15.43 -6.04 8.70
C ASN A 94 -14.66 -7.36 8.78
N GLU A 95 -15.22 -8.49 8.33
CA GLU A 95 -14.48 -9.75 8.25
C GLU A 95 -13.31 -9.65 7.28
N ALA A 96 -13.49 -8.96 6.14
CA ALA A 96 -12.39 -8.68 5.22
C ALA A 96 -11.28 -7.83 5.89
N ALA A 97 -11.66 -6.80 6.66
CA ALA A 97 -10.71 -6.00 7.42
C ALA A 97 -9.96 -6.85 8.47
N CYS A 98 -10.69 -7.67 9.24
CA CYS A 98 -10.09 -8.59 10.22
C CYS A 98 -9.12 -9.58 9.57
N GLN A 99 -9.50 -10.17 8.43
CA GLN A 99 -8.64 -11.10 7.71
C GLN A 99 -7.37 -10.40 7.20
N MET A 100 -7.49 -9.19 6.63
CA MET A 100 -6.34 -8.40 6.20
C MET A 100 -5.36 -8.14 7.34
N LEU A 101 -5.86 -7.85 8.54
CA LEU A 101 -5.02 -7.64 9.72
C LEU A 101 -4.34 -8.92 10.20
N ASN A 102 -5.11 -9.99 10.37
CA ASN A 102 -4.62 -11.26 10.90
C ASN A 102 -3.54 -11.89 10.00
N GLU A 103 -3.71 -11.76 8.69
CA GLU A 103 -2.79 -12.29 7.69
C GLU A 103 -1.72 -11.27 7.25
N GLN A 104 -1.76 -10.02 7.77
CA GLN A 104 -0.85 -8.91 7.42
C GLN A 104 -0.83 -8.59 5.92
N ILE A 105 -1.98 -8.75 5.26
CA ILE A 105 -2.16 -8.48 3.83
C ILE A 105 -3.03 -7.24 3.62
N ARG A 106 -2.99 -6.67 2.42
CA ARG A 106 -3.68 -5.42 2.10
C ARG A 106 -4.81 -5.58 1.08
N ARG A 107 -5.07 -6.81 0.66
CA ARG A 107 -6.12 -7.15 -0.32
C ARG A 107 -6.51 -8.61 -0.24
N LEU A 108 -7.74 -8.87 -0.61
CA LEU A 108 -8.29 -10.21 -0.72
C LEU A 108 -8.91 -10.38 -2.11
N LEU A 109 -8.77 -11.56 -2.68
CA LEU A 109 -9.52 -11.95 -3.86
C LEU A 109 -10.96 -12.25 -3.45
N VAL A 110 -11.92 -11.54 -4.03
CA VAL A 110 -13.32 -11.79 -3.75
C VAL A 110 -13.84 -12.87 -4.66
N THR A 111 -14.48 -13.85 -4.04
CA THR A 111 -15.08 -14.98 -4.75
C THR A 111 -16.61 -15.00 -4.59
N GLU A 112 -17.29 -15.55 -5.58
CA GLU A 112 -18.68 -15.92 -5.51
C GLU A 112 -18.84 -17.36 -6.00
N LYS A 113 -19.26 -18.25 -5.09
CA LYS A 113 -19.32 -19.70 -5.33
C LYS A 113 -17.98 -20.26 -5.86
N GLY A 114 -16.88 -19.80 -5.25
CA GLY A 114 -15.52 -20.21 -5.60
C GLY A 114 -14.97 -19.65 -6.91
N ARG A 115 -15.66 -18.70 -7.55
CA ARG A 115 -15.18 -18.01 -8.76
C ARG A 115 -14.73 -16.58 -8.43
N PRO A 116 -13.57 -16.13 -8.90
CA PRO A 116 -13.13 -14.76 -8.73
C PRO A 116 -14.10 -13.77 -9.38
N VAL A 117 -14.57 -12.78 -8.62
CA VAL A 117 -15.51 -11.75 -9.08
C VAL A 117 -14.98 -10.32 -8.88
N GLY A 118 -14.02 -10.13 -7.99
CA GLY A 118 -13.45 -8.82 -7.68
C GLY A 118 -12.29 -8.89 -6.72
N VAL A 119 -11.87 -7.72 -6.28
CA VAL A 119 -10.82 -7.53 -5.27
C VAL A 119 -11.34 -6.56 -4.23
N ILE A 120 -11.15 -6.86 -2.95
CA ILE A 120 -11.31 -5.90 -1.87
C ILE A 120 -9.93 -5.58 -1.29
N SER A 121 -9.65 -4.30 -1.12
CA SER A 121 -8.36 -3.81 -0.67
C SER A 121 -8.52 -2.71 0.38
N VAL A 122 -7.42 -2.33 1.01
CA VAL A 122 -7.37 -1.21 1.95
C VAL A 122 -7.95 0.07 1.33
N SER A 123 -7.73 0.32 0.03
CA SER A 123 -8.25 1.50 -0.66
C SER A 123 -9.77 1.54 -0.71
N ASP A 124 -10.44 0.39 -0.84
CA ASP A 124 -11.90 0.33 -0.88
C ASP A 124 -12.50 0.76 0.46
N PHE A 125 -11.85 0.42 1.57
CA PHE A 125 -12.25 0.89 2.91
C PHE A 125 -12.06 2.39 3.07
N ILE A 126 -10.98 2.97 2.55
CA ILE A 126 -10.75 4.41 2.59
C ILE A 126 -11.86 5.15 1.82
N HIS A 127 -12.26 4.63 0.67
CA HIS A 127 -13.40 5.18 -0.08
C HIS A 127 -14.70 5.13 0.70
N GLU A 128 -14.90 4.11 1.52
CA GLU A 128 -16.10 4.01 2.36
C GLU A 128 -16.05 5.01 3.52
N VAL A 129 -14.92 5.14 4.22
CA VAL A 129 -14.73 6.13 5.29
C VAL A 129 -14.95 7.55 4.79
N ALA A 130 -14.48 7.86 3.60
CA ALA A 130 -14.68 9.18 2.99
C ALA A 130 -16.12 9.47 2.57
N LYS A 131 -16.99 8.45 2.46
CA LYS A 131 -18.40 8.63 2.10
C LYS A 131 -19.32 8.69 3.30
N SER A 132 -19.05 7.89 4.33
CA SER A 132 -19.91 7.72 5.49
C SER A 132 -19.20 8.17 6.75
N TRP A 133 -19.89 8.99 7.54
CA TRP A 133 -19.38 9.49 8.81
C TRP A 133 -20.03 8.72 9.97
N PRO A 134 -19.34 7.81 10.63
CA PRO A 134 -19.80 7.28 11.90
C PRO A 134 -19.47 8.27 13.02
N VAL A 135 -20.34 8.35 14.01
CA VAL A 135 -20.12 9.13 15.24
C VAL A 135 -19.36 8.24 16.23
N GLY A 136 -18.13 8.62 16.60
CA GLY A 136 -17.35 7.84 17.58
C GLY A 136 -15.89 8.32 17.72
N ARG A 137 -15.02 7.43 18.17
CA ARG A 137 -13.57 7.66 18.20
C ARG A 137 -13.07 7.69 16.76
N ASP A 138 -12.81 8.87 16.25
CA ASP A 138 -12.57 9.08 14.84
C ASP A 138 -11.54 10.17 14.57
N THR A 139 -10.70 10.50 15.56
CA THR A 139 -9.59 11.43 15.35
C THR A 139 -8.34 10.72 14.86
N VAL A 140 -7.52 11.44 14.13
CA VAL A 140 -6.22 10.98 13.65
C VAL A 140 -5.35 10.48 14.81
N SER A 141 -5.34 11.20 15.94
CA SER A 141 -4.57 10.82 17.13
C SER A 141 -4.99 9.50 17.77
N ASP A 142 -6.22 9.04 17.54
CA ASP A 142 -6.71 7.79 18.09
C ASP A 142 -6.13 6.55 17.37
N VAL A 143 -5.66 6.73 16.13
CA VAL A 143 -5.28 5.62 15.23
C VAL A 143 -3.93 5.77 14.57
N MET A 144 -3.33 6.97 14.57
CA MET A 144 -2.02 7.20 13.98
C MET A 144 -0.95 6.30 14.60
N SER A 145 0.05 5.97 13.81
CA SER A 145 1.28 5.33 14.30
C SER A 145 2.27 6.41 14.72
N ASP A 146 2.79 6.33 15.94
CA ASP A 146 3.89 7.15 16.45
C ASP A 146 5.27 6.60 16.05
N CYS A 147 5.30 5.38 15.54
CA CYS A 147 6.48 4.75 14.97
C CYS A 147 6.46 4.86 13.45
N TYR A 148 7.54 5.34 12.85
CA TYR A 148 7.71 5.43 11.42
C TYR A 148 9.20 5.46 11.05
N LEU A 149 9.51 5.05 9.82
CA LEU A 149 10.88 5.07 9.33
C LEU A 149 11.23 6.47 8.82
N VAL A 150 12.43 6.96 9.17
CA VAL A 150 12.91 8.30 8.79
C VAL A 150 14.24 8.17 8.08
N CYS A 151 14.45 8.97 7.03
CA CYS A 151 15.75 9.17 6.43
C CYS A 151 16.03 10.64 6.14
N ARG A 152 17.27 10.98 5.82
CA ARG A 152 17.68 12.32 5.46
C ARG A 152 17.48 12.60 3.97
N ASP A 153 17.39 13.86 3.61
CA ASP A 153 17.29 14.38 2.24
C ASP A 153 18.39 13.87 1.30
N LYS A 154 19.57 13.58 1.84
CA LYS A 154 20.73 13.05 1.09
C LYS A 154 20.88 11.54 1.15
N THR A 155 19.85 10.82 1.58
CA THR A 155 19.87 9.35 1.62
C THR A 155 19.74 8.81 0.19
N PRO A 156 20.64 7.92 -0.25
CA PRO A 156 20.50 7.21 -1.52
C PRO A 156 19.22 6.36 -1.52
N ILE A 157 18.54 6.28 -2.66
CA ILE A 157 17.30 5.50 -2.82
C ILE A 157 17.51 4.06 -2.37
N ARG A 158 18.62 3.44 -2.76
CA ARG A 158 18.95 2.05 -2.40
C ARG A 158 19.00 1.85 -0.88
N ALA A 159 19.60 2.77 -0.15
CA ALA A 159 19.68 2.70 1.30
C ALA A 159 18.29 2.79 1.94
N ALA A 160 17.43 3.66 1.44
CA ALA A 160 16.05 3.78 1.91
C ALA A 160 15.21 2.52 1.58
N ALA A 161 15.35 1.98 0.38
CA ALA A 161 14.66 0.75 -0.05
C ALA A 161 15.10 -0.46 0.81
N ASN A 162 16.41 -0.63 1.06
CA ASN A 162 16.92 -1.69 1.92
C ASN A 162 16.40 -1.57 3.37
N ALA A 163 16.31 -0.34 3.90
CA ALA A 163 15.74 -0.12 5.22
C ALA A 163 14.23 -0.46 5.28
N MET A 164 13.49 -0.14 4.23
CA MET A 164 12.07 -0.51 4.11
C MET A 164 11.90 -2.03 4.10
N GLU A 165 12.69 -2.74 3.32
CA GLU A 165 12.64 -4.20 3.24
C GLU A 165 13.01 -4.84 4.58
N ALA A 166 14.14 -4.46 5.17
CA ALA A 166 14.63 -5.02 6.44
C ALA A 166 13.64 -4.82 7.61
N THR A 167 12.84 -3.77 7.55
CA THR A 167 11.87 -3.43 8.61
C THR A 167 10.43 -3.81 8.28
N GLY A 168 10.13 -4.18 7.04
CA GLY A 168 8.76 -4.40 6.56
C GLY A 168 7.94 -3.12 6.37
N TRP A 169 8.53 -1.93 6.58
CA TRP A 169 7.85 -0.66 6.34
C TRP A 169 7.75 -0.36 4.85
N ARG A 170 6.61 0.16 4.43
CA ARG A 170 6.34 0.45 3.01
C ARG A 170 6.62 1.89 2.58
N SER A 171 7.14 2.69 3.48
CA SER A 171 7.54 4.07 3.19
C SER A 171 8.50 4.61 4.23
N VAL A 172 9.19 5.67 3.85
CA VAL A 172 10.14 6.41 4.68
C VAL A 172 9.74 7.88 4.66
N VAL A 173 9.70 8.51 5.82
CA VAL A 173 9.57 9.98 5.94
C VAL A 173 10.92 10.61 5.66
N VAL A 174 10.99 11.50 4.69
CA VAL A 174 12.20 12.22 4.32
C VAL A 174 12.25 13.55 5.05
N VAL A 175 13.32 13.80 5.77
CA VAL A 175 13.49 15.03 6.55
C VAL A 175 14.78 15.76 6.18
N SER A 176 14.77 17.08 6.36
CA SER A 176 15.96 17.93 6.22
C SER A 176 17.01 17.65 7.31
N ALA A 177 18.15 18.30 7.22
CA ALA A 177 19.19 18.26 8.27
C ALA A 177 18.67 18.75 9.64
N THR A 178 17.69 19.63 9.67
CA THR A 178 17.08 20.17 10.90
C THR A 178 15.92 19.33 11.43
N GLY A 179 15.47 18.30 10.69
CA GLY A 179 14.33 17.47 11.06
C GLY A 179 13.01 17.88 10.41
N LYS A 180 13.00 18.99 9.64
CA LYS A 180 11.79 19.43 8.92
C LYS A 180 11.35 18.37 7.91
N PRO A 181 10.08 17.94 7.91
CA PRO A 181 9.55 17.00 6.93
C PRO A 181 9.56 17.60 5.51
N LEU A 182 10.08 16.85 4.56
CA LEU A 182 10.20 17.25 3.15
C LEU A 182 9.25 16.45 2.25
N GLY A 183 9.11 15.15 2.53
CA GLY A 183 8.32 14.27 1.69
C GLY A 183 8.19 12.87 2.27
N ILE A 184 7.55 12.02 1.50
CA ILE A 184 7.44 10.58 1.76
C ILE A 184 7.99 9.85 0.54
N PHE A 185 8.88 8.90 0.79
CA PHE A 185 9.37 7.96 -0.20
C PHE A 185 8.74 6.59 0.04
N SER A 186 8.22 5.98 -1.02
CA SER A 186 7.51 4.70 -0.97
C SER A 186 7.83 3.84 -2.18
N GLY A 187 7.42 2.58 -2.14
CA GLY A 187 7.58 1.68 -3.27
C GLY A 187 6.95 2.16 -4.58
N LEU A 188 5.87 2.95 -4.50
CA LEU A 188 5.20 3.51 -5.67
C LEU A 188 6.06 4.51 -6.42
N ASP A 189 6.86 5.28 -5.72
CA ASP A 189 7.73 6.29 -6.32
C ASP A 189 8.79 5.64 -7.22
N LEU A 190 9.05 4.36 -7.00
CA LEU A 190 9.99 3.57 -7.76
C LEU A 190 9.38 2.92 -9.01
N LEU A 191 8.08 2.64 -9.03
CA LEU A 191 7.39 2.08 -10.22
C LEU A 191 7.23 3.08 -11.37
N GLY A 192 7.31 4.38 -11.09
CA GLY A 192 7.22 5.44 -12.10
C GLY A 192 8.46 5.58 -12.97
N PHE A 193 9.57 4.94 -12.61
CA PHE A 193 10.79 4.95 -13.40
C PHE A 193 10.74 3.89 -14.49
N ASP A 194 11.40 4.20 -15.61
CA ASP A 194 11.57 3.31 -16.75
C ASP A 194 12.23 2.01 -16.27
N CYS A 195 11.44 0.93 -16.22
CA CYS A 195 11.87 -0.39 -15.77
C CYS A 195 13.05 -0.97 -16.59
N GLU A 196 13.49 -0.27 -17.65
CA GLU A 196 14.63 -0.68 -18.48
C GLU A 196 15.96 -0.09 -18.00
N LYS A 197 15.95 0.84 -17.01
CA LYS A 197 17.17 1.50 -16.52
C LYS A 197 17.46 1.10 -15.09
N THR A 198 18.75 0.88 -14.82
CA THR A 198 19.26 0.81 -13.44
C THR A 198 19.17 2.19 -12.80
N PHE A 199 18.84 2.24 -11.50
CA PHE A 199 18.95 3.49 -10.77
C PHE A 199 20.42 3.88 -10.68
N PRO A 200 20.77 5.15 -10.98
CA PRO A 200 22.08 5.68 -10.67
C PRO A 200 22.39 5.49 -9.18
N ASP A 201 23.62 5.05 -8.86
CA ASP A 201 24.02 4.80 -7.47
C ASP A 201 23.98 6.07 -6.60
N ASP A 202 24.04 7.24 -7.23
CA ASP A 202 24.00 8.56 -6.61
C ASP A 202 22.58 9.17 -6.52
N MET A 203 21.54 8.49 -7.03
CA MET A 203 20.17 8.98 -6.96
C MET A 203 19.67 9.02 -5.52
N LEU A 204 19.17 10.18 -5.11
CA LEU A 204 18.71 10.45 -3.75
C LEU A 204 17.19 10.26 -3.62
N VAL A 205 16.73 10.02 -2.41
CA VAL A 205 15.29 9.93 -2.11
C VAL A 205 14.54 11.19 -2.52
N THR A 206 15.18 12.36 -2.48
CA THR A 206 14.60 13.65 -2.87
C THR A 206 14.32 13.77 -4.37
N ASP A 207 14.96 12.94 -5.20
CA ASP A 207 14.78 12.98 -6.65
C ASP A 207 13.47 12.29 -7.10
N VAL A 208 12.90 11.46 -6.20
CA VAL A 208 11.75 10.62 -6.52
C VAL A 208 10.60 10.72 -5.51
N MET A 209 10.87 11.17 -4.27
CA MET A 209 9.83 11.30 -3.24
C MET A 209 8.70 12.23 -3.70
N HIS A 210 7.50 11.98 -3.22
CA HIS A 210 6.42 12.94 -3.36
C HIS A 210 6.36 13.88 -2.13
N PRO A 211 5.88 15.12 -2.29
CA PRO A 211 5.71 16.04 -1.18
C PRO A 211 4.83 15.43 -0.09
N ALA A 212 5.21 15.64 1.16
CA ALA A 212 4.40 15.18 2.27
C ALA A 212 3.11 15.99 2.36
N LEU A 213 1.98 15.30 2.43
CA LEU A 213 0.74 15.88 2.89
C LEU A 213 0.67 15.75 4.41
N SER A 214 0.23 16.79 5.08
CA SER A 214 0.11 16.81 6.54
C SER A 214 -1.32 17.01 6.99
N ILE A 215 -1.61 16.48 8.17
CA ILE A 215 -2.92 16.61 8.84
C ILE A 215 -2.69 16.87 10.33
N ALA A 216 -3.63 17.55 10.97
CA ALA A 216 -3.60 17.77 12.40
C ALA A 216 -4.02 16.50 13.17
N MET A 217 -3.51 16.34 14.40
CA MET A 217 -3.81 15.17 15.22
C MET A 217 -5.27 15.08 15.67
N ASP A 218 -5.96 16.22 15.76
CA ASP A 218 -7.37 16.34 16.13
C ASP A 218 -8.33 16.30 14.92
N ALA A 219 -7.80 16.21 13.70
CA ALA A 219 -8.60 16.02 12.51
C ALA A 219 -9.32 14.66 12.54
N SER A 220 -10.42 14.56 11.82
CA SER A 220 -11.20 13.32 11.74
C SER A 220 -10.59 12.31 10.77
N LEU A 221 -10.89 11.03 10.97
CA LEU A 221 -10.54 9.98 10.00
C LEU A 221 -11.20 10.19 8.64
N HIS A 222 -12.37 10.83 8.62
CA HIS A 222 -13.06 11.22 7.39
C HIS A 222 -12.23 12.22 6.58
N GLU A 223 -11.73 13.29 7.23
CA GLU A 223 -10.83 14.25 6.58
C GLU A 223 -9.54 13.58 6.10
N ALA A 224 -8.95 12.70 6.92
CA ALA A 224 -7.79 11.93 6.52
C ALA A 224 -8.06 11.08 5.27
N ALA A 225 -9.18 10.36 5.24
CA ALA A 225 -9.59 9.55 4.09
C ALA A 225 -9.84 10.40 2.85
N GLN A 226 -10.53 11.54 2.98
CA GLN A 226 -10.75 12.47 1.87
C GLN A 226 -9.42 12.98 1.30
N MET A 227 -8.51 13.45 2.16
CA MET A 227 -7.19 13.93 1.73
C MET A 227 -6.40 12.84 1.00
N MET A 228 -6.44 11.59 1.49
CA MET A 228 -5.77 10.46 0.84
C MET A 228 -6.32 10.21 -0.56
N ILE A 229 -7.65 10.26 -0.74
CA ILE A 229 -8.32 10.04 -2.03
C ILE A 229 -8.03 11.19 -3.01
N GLU A 230 -8.24 12.42 -2.59
CA GLU A 230 -8.12 13.61 -3.46
C GLU A 230 -6.70 13.78 -3.99
N ASN A 231 -5.70 13.39 -3.20
CA ASN A 231 -4.31 13.54 -3.56
C ASN A 231 -3.66 12.23 -4.05
N HIS A 232 -4.40 11.13 -4.13
CA HIS A 232 -3.89 9.80 -4.49
C HIS A 232 -2.74 9.32 -3.60
N HIS A 233 -2.78 9.66 -2.31
CA HIS A 233 -1.80 9.26 -1.32
C HIS A 233 -2.41 8.29 -0.31
N HIS A 234 -1.59 7.37 0.20
CA HIS A 234 -2.00 6.37 1.19
C HIS A 234 -1.46 6.67 2.59
N ARG A 235 -0.82 7.85 2.76
CA ARG A 235 -0.22 8.28 4.02
C ARG A 235 -0.23 9.79 4.14
N LEU A 236 -0.44 10.26 5.39
CA LEU A 236 -0.34 11.65 5.75
C LEU A 236 0.59 11.76 6.96
N LEU A 237 1.40 12.80 7.01
CA LEU A 237 2.18 13.14 8.20
C LEU A 237 1.29 13.85 9.21
N VAL A 238 1.38 13.43 10.46
CA VAL A 238 0.69 14.12 11.54
C VAL A 238 1.66 15.13 12.14
N LEU A 239 1.37 16.42 11.97
CA LEU A 239 2.21 17.51 12.43
C LEU A 239 1.57 18.25 13.60
N ASP A 240 2.42 18.82 14.45
CA ASP A 240 1.99 19.82 15.43
C ASP A 240 1.71 21.14 14.69
N PRO A 241 0.47 21.67 14.75
CA PRO A 241 0.18 22.97 14.15
C PRO A 241 0.99 24.12 14.73
N GLY A 242 1.49 23.99 15.96
CA GLY A 242 2.35 24.98 16.64
C GLY A 242 3.81 24.95 16.18
N ASP A 243 4.26 23.81 15.60
CA ASP A 243 5.63 23.65 15.09
C ASP A 243 5.66 22.75 13.85
N PRO A 244 5.22 23.26 12.68
CA PRO A 244 5.12 22.46 11.46
C PRO A 244 6.50 22.08 10.87
N ASP A 245 7.57 22.65 11.37
CA ASP A 245 8.95 22.37 10.96
C ASP A 245 9.64 21.34 11.87
N ALA A 246 8.98 20.89 12.94
CA ALA A 246 9.45 19.78 13.78
C ALA A 246 9.29 18.43 13.09
N LEU A 247 9.90 17.41 13.69
CA LEU A 247 9.64 16.02 13.30
C LEU A 247 8.14 15.72 13.45
N PRO A 248 7.54 14.95 12.52
CA PRO A 248 6.15 14.53 12.64
C PRO A 248 5.86 13.86 13.98
N LEU A 249 4.69 14.15 14.55
CA LEU A 249 4.17 13.47 15.73
C LEU A 249 3.87 11.99 15.43
N GLY A 250 3.54 11.71 14.18
CA GLY A 250 3.24 10.37 13.70
C GLY A 250 2.91 10.36 12.21
N VAL A 251 2.46 9.21 11.77
CA VAL A 251 1.98 8.98 10.41
C VAL A 251 0.63 8.29 10.49
N ILE A 252 -0.37 8.75 9.74
CA ILE A 252 -1.59 8.00 9.52
C ILE A 252 -1.58 7.43 8.10
N SER A 253 -1.84 6.14 7.99
CA SER A 253 -1.93 5.45 6.70
C SER A 253 -3.32 4.86 6.47
N SER A 254 -3.60 4.54 5.22
CA SER A 254 -4.81 3.80 4.86
C SER A 254 -4.95 2.47 5.63
N TYR A 255 -3.85 1.86 6.04
CA TYR A 255 -3.87 0.63 6.82
C TYR A 255 -4.33 0.85 8.26
N ASP A 256 -3.93 1.97 8.90
CA ASP A 256 -4.36 2.32 10.26
C ASP A 256 -5.88 2.51 10.33
N ILE A 257 -6.48 3.06 9.28
CA ILE A 257 -7.94 3.18 9.17
C ILE A 257 -8.61 1.79 9.11
N VAL A 258 -8.05 0.85 8.36
CA VAL A 258 -8.57 -0.54 8.31
C VAL A 258 -8.41 -1.24 9.66
N VAL A 259 -7.30 -0.99 10.37
CA VAL A 259 -7.09 -1.48 11.74
C VAL A 259 -8.22 -1.02 12.66
N GLU A 260 -8.56 0.27 12.61
CA GLU A 260 -9.68 0.80 13.43
C GLU A 260 -11.03 0.18 13.03
N MET A 261 -11.30 -0.01 11.75
CA MET A 261 -12.53 -0.64 11.28
C MET A 261 -12.68 -2.09 11.77
N ALA A 262 -11.58 -2.84 11.82
CA ALA A 262 -11.56 -4.23 12.29
C ALA A 262 -11.59 -4.37 13.81
N ARG A 263 -11.32 -3.29 14.55
CA ARG A 263 -11.24 -3.33 16.03
C ARG A 263 -12.57 -3.75 16.65
N PRO A 264 -12.59 -4.70 17.61
CA PRO A 264 -13.80 -5.09 18.33
C PRO A 264 -14.44 -3.88 18.99
N GLY A 265 -15.73 -3.70 18.75
CA GLY A 265 -16.50 -2.56 19.28
C GLY A 265 -16.30 -1.24 18.53
N SER A 266 -15.60 -1.25 17.39
CA SER A 266 -15.54 -0.11 16.49
C SER A 266 -16.94 0.29 16.05
N VAL A 267 -17.17 1.59 15.91
CA VAL A 267 -18.44 2.12 15.39
C VAL A 267 -18.77 1.60 13.97
N TRP A 268 -17.76 1.21 13.23
CA TRP A 268 -17.87 0.62 11.89
C TRP A 268 -18.49 -0.79 11.89
N GLN A 269 -18.50 -1.48 13.04
CA GLN A 269 -19.15 -2.78 13.19
C GLN A 269 -20.66 -2.66 13.47
N GLN A 270 -21.12 -1.45 13.77
CA GLN A 270 -22.51 -1.17 14.16
C GLN A 270 -23.37 -0.54 13.05
N VAL A 271 -22.77 -0.22 11.92
CA VAL A 271 -23.41 0.49 10.78
C VAL A 271 -23.98 -0.45 9.73
#